data_bd83fcfa40f988889c231d65a73d2394
#
_entry.id   bd83fcfa40f988889c231d65a73d2394
#
_cell.length_a   1.000
_cell.length_b   1.000
_cell.length_c   1.000
_cell.angle_alpha   90.00
_cell.angle_beta   90.00
_cell.angle_gamma   90.00
#
_symmetry.space_group_name_H-M   'P 1'
#
loop_
_entity.id
_entity.type
_entity.pdbx_description
1 polymer ?
#
loop_
_entity_poly.entity_id
_entity_poly.type
_entity_poly.pdbx_seq_one_letter_code
_entity_poly.pdbx_strand_id
1 'polypeptide(L)'
;MKRFYLLATLLTAALLSCSKDPIDDGNEQKPERDSVLVYSISMPKYVFGFTGQNRYSYCPSIVDNGDGTTHVYFCGTKSNIFVDNIYHIQELADGTRSAEKSVLQPSLDWDSRHNCDPSVIEGDFKMDGVSYKYAMFFLSNPMEYYYNEIGVAFSNDLAADSWVKYPYQVVKKTWNEEGDQFWSATNKSWGVGQPSAVSLDKKGKVLLTYTKGDADGTGLMWRELDMSDMNNLVVGPANFMVSNGWLQKDEKTQDYGTNADFALNLEEDRIIMVRPIHPHDSEYPSFIASKLEVLWMPFSRFMQGEGKWTVMYRIEGKDTGFPRNHNAGLKRDSFGHIENWETPTVYFTVSKTAPDVAPEYGKHAEWTYNIYKTDLKREYVYFNKK
;
A
#
# COMPACT_ATOMS: atom_id res chain seq x y z
N MET A 1 26.72 -57.17 20.32
CA MET A 1 27.44 -58.06 19.38
C MET A 1 26.95 -57.81 17.96
N LYS A 2 27.92 -57.70 17.06
CA LYS A 2 27.89 -57.62 15.61
C LYS A 2 27.66 -56.24 14.96
N ARG A 3 28.81 -55.69 14.60
CA ARG A 3 29.08 -54.66 13.59
C ARG A 3 28.72 -55.19 12.21
N PHE A 4 28.27 -54.32 11.32
CA PHE A 4 28.52 -54.45 9.87
C PHE A 4 28.84 -53.08 9.27
N TYR A 5 30.03 -53.01 8.71
CA TYR A 5 30.54 -51.99 7.79
C TYR A 5 30.11 -52.36 6.35
N LEU A 6 29.83 -51.37 5.50
CA LEU A 6 30.09 -51.43 4.05
C LEU A 6 30.01 -49.99 3.54
N LEU A 7 31.06 -49.43 3.18
CA LEU A 7 31.90 -49.40 1.98
C LEU A 7 31.38 -48.42 0.96
N ALA A 8 32.13 -47.34 0.82
CA ALA A 8 32.06 -46.31 -0.19
C ALA A 8 32.47 -46.89 -1.58
N THR A 9 31.88 -46.37 -2.64
CA THR A 9 32.48 -46.40 -3.98
C THR A 9 32.31 -45.04 -4.65
N LEU A 10 33.43 -44.34 -4.80
CA LEU A 10 33.63 -43.25 -5.74
C LEU A 10 33.56 -43.81 -7.18
N LEU A 11 32.85 -43.11 -8.04
CA LEU A 11 33.09 -43.20 -9.49
C LEU A 11 33.29 -41.80 -10.06
N THR A 12 34.53 -41.47 -10.30
CA THR A 12 35.01 -40.33 -11.09
C THR A 12 34.91 -40.70 -12.55
N ALA A 13 34.18 -39.93 -13.35
CA ALA A 13 34.31 -39.95 -14.78
C ALA A 13 34.65 -38.52 -15.28
N ALA A 14 35.90 -38.33 -15.59
CA ALA A 14 36.38 -37.16 -16.32
C ALA A 14 36.13 -37.39 -17.80
N LEU A 15 35.39 -36.52 -18.45
CA LEU A 15 35.38 -36.37 -19.89
C LEU A 15 35.96 -35.02 -20.27
N LEU A 16 37.22 -35.07 -20.69
CA LEU A 16 37.87 -33.99 -21.42
C LEU A 16 37.27 -33.97 -22.84
N SER A 17 36.60 -32.89 -23.16
CA SER A 17 36.36 -32.49 -24.55
C SER A 17 37.09 -31.19 -24.85
N CYS A 18 38.21 -31.31 -25.54
CA CYS A 18 38.86 -30.16 -26.14
C CYS A 18 38.13 -29.80 -27.42
N SER A 19 37.41 -28.69 -27.45
CA SER A 19 37.12 -27.95 -28.67
C SER A 19 38.00 -26.70 -28.69
N LYS A 20 38.89 -26.65 -29.67
CA LYS A 20 39.66 -25.44 -29.99
C LYS A 20 38.72 -24.51 -30.76
N ASP A 21 38.26 -23.45 -30.12
CA ASP A 21 37.72 -22.31 -30.82
C ASP A 21 38.88 -21.38 -31.29
N PRO A 22 38.75 -20.72 -32.44
CA PRO A 22 39.80 -19.90 -32.97
C PRO A 22 40.00 -18.67 -32.11
N ILE A 23 41.26 -18.35 -31.85
CA ILE A 23 41.71 -17.16 -31.15
C ILE A 23 41.30 -15.94 -31.98
N ASP A 24 40.33 -15.21 -31.52
CA ASP A 24 40.00 -13.86 -32.00
C ASP A 24 40.86 -12.86 -31.21
N ASP A 25 41.98 -12.43 -31.82
CA ASP A 25 42.90 -11.44 -31.26
C ASP A 25 42.37 -9.99 -31.43
N GLY A 26 41.10 -9.80 -31.21
CA GLY A 26 40.47 -8.49 -31.15
C GLY A 26 40.51 -7.90 -29.74
N ASN A 27 41.66 -7.43 -29.31
CA ASN A 27 41.87 -6.71 -28.05
C ASN A 27 41.32 -5.27 -28.15
N GLU A 28 40.03 -5.10 -28.41
CA GLU A 28 39.33 -3.86 -28.10
C GLU A 28 38.97 -3.88 -26.62
N GLN A 29 39.84 -3.25 -25.81
CA GLN A 29 39.47 -2.88 -24.44
C GLN A 29 38.20 -2.02 -24.52
N LYS A 30 37.01 -2.65 -24.29
CA LYS A 30 35.79 -1.88 -24.08
C LYS A 30 36.07 -0.90 -22.96
N PRO A 31 35.88 0.41 -23.17
CA PRO A 31 36.11 1.37 -22.11
C PRO A 31 35.30 1.00 -20.89
N GLU A 32 35.96 0.91 -19.75
CA GLU A 32 35.34 0.67 -18.46
C GLU A 32 34.37 1.82 -18.20
N ARG A 33 33.07 1.53 -18.28
CA ARG A 33 32.02 2.53 -18.11
C ARG A 33 31.46 2.42 -16.68
N ASP A 34 31.56 3.50 -15.95
CA ASP A 34 30.82 3.60 -14.69
C ASP A 34 29.33 3.75 -15.00
N SER A 35 28.47 3.10 -14.23
CA SER A 35 27.03 3.24 -14.36
C SER A 35 26.41 3.70 -13.05
N VAL A 36 25.42 4.55 -13.14
CA VAL A 36 24.57 4.95 -12.00
C VAL A 36 23.16 4.50 -12.27
N LEU A 37 22.57 3.85 -11.27
CA LEU A 37 21.16 3.48 -11.29
C LEU A 37 20.31 4.73 -11.07
N VAL A 38 19.40 5.00 -12.00
CA VAL A 38 18.48 6.13 -11.94
C VAL A 38 17.07 5.63 -12.01
N TYR A 39 16.22 6.16 -11.14
CA TYR A 39 14.77 5.95 -11.20
C TYR A 39 14.09 7.19 -11.80
N SER A 40 13.03 6.94 -12.54
CA SER A 40 12.11 7.94 -13.08
C SER A 40 10.67 7.39 -13.04
N ILE A 41 9.70 8.20 -13.42
CA ILE A 41 8.31 7.72 -13.58
C ILE A 41 7.80 7.96 -15.00
N SER A 42 6.83 7.16 -15.42
CA SER A 42 6.08 7.41 -16.64
C SER A 42 5.16 8.62 -16.44
N MET A 43 4.68 9.21 -17.55
CA MET A 43 3.67 10.26 -17.46
C MET A 43 2.44 9.72 -16.72
N PRO A 44 1.95 10.42 -15.69
CA PRO A 44 0.77 9.98 -14.95
C PRO A 44 -0.47 9.87 -15.84
N LYS A 45 -1.21 8.79 -15.66
CA LYS A 45 -2.46 8.50 -16.38
C LYS A 45 -3.64 8.60 -15.43
N TYR A 46 -4.68 9.32 -15.86
CA TYR A 46 -5.94 9.37 -15.13
C TYR A 46 -6.58 7.99 -15.00
N VAL A 47 -7.03 7.65 -13.80
CA VAL A 47 -7.75 6.40 -13.51
C VAL A 47 -9.21 6.67 -13.26
N PHE A 48 -9.56 7.45 -12.25
CA PHE A 48 -10.94 7.69 -11.87
C PHE A 48 -11.10 9.00 -11.07
N GLY A 49 -12.29 9.58 -11.13
CA GLY A 49 -12.70 10.69 -10.27
C GLY A 49 -14.18 10.98 -10.46
N PHE A 50 -14.89 11.20 -9.37
CA PHE A 50 -16.25 11.72 -9.44
C PHE A 50 -16.26 13.16 -9.95
N THR A 51 -17.29 13.51 -10.71
CA THR A 51 -17.47 14.86 -11.22
C THR A 51 -18.51 15.61 -10.38
N GLY A 52 -18.26 16.89 -10.13
CA GLY A 52 -19.17 17.78 -9.40
C GLY A 52 -18.63 18.19 -8.04
N GLN A 53 -19.36 19.09 -7.40
CA GLN A 53 -19.02 19.68 -6.11
C GLN A 53 -19.09 18.65 -4.99
N ASN A 54 -18.14 18.71 -4.06
CA ASN A 54 -18.07 17.82 -2.89
C ASN A 54 -18.13 16.32 -3.27
N ARG A 55 -17.54 15.98 -4.43
CA ARG A 55 -17.42 14.62 -4.92
C ARG A 55 -15.96 14.30 -5.13
N TYR A 56 -15.49 13.24 -4.51
CA TYR A 56 -14.09 12.86 -4.55
C TYR A 56 -13.90 11.35 -4.48
N SER A 57 -12.74 10.92 -4.95
CA SER A 57 -12.27 9.52 -4.88
C SER A 57 -10.80 9.49 -4.51
N TYR A 58 -10.42 8.67 -3.53
CA TYR A 58 -9.07 8.61 -2.98
C TYR A 58 -8.77 7.27 -2.30
N CYS A 59 -7.58 7.10 -1.73
CA CYS A 59 -7.12 5.88 -1.04
C CYS A 59 -7.34 4.60 -1.87
N PRO A 60 -6.73 4.48 -3.06
CA PRO A 60 -6.93 3.32 -3.91
C PRO A 60 -6.21 2.08 -3.37
N SER A 61 -6.91 0.94 -3.35
CA SER A 61 -6.36 -0.40 -3.19
C SER A 61 -6.47 -1.16 -4.50
N ILE A 62 -5.36 -1.73 -4.96
CA ILE A 62 -5.23 -2.26 -6.31
C ILE A 62 -4.96 -3.76 -6.26
N VAL A 63 -5.78 -4.52 -6.98
CA VAL A 63 -5.61 -5.97 -7.16
C VAL A 63 -5.47 -6.27 -8.64
N ASP A 64 -4.29 -6.76 -9.05
CA ASP A 64 -4.07 -7.32 -10.38
C ASP A 64 -4.51 -8.79 -10.37
N ASN A 65 -5.50 -9.12 -11.18
CA ASN A 65 -6.05 -10.48 -11.21
C ASN A 65 -5.21 -11.44 -12.08
N GLY A 66 -4.15 -10.94 -12.73
CA GLY A 66 -3.27 -11.76 -13.59
C GLY A 66 -3.85 -12.14 -14.94
N ASP A 67 -5.13 -11.86 -15.20
CA ASP A 67 -5.82 -12.12 -16.47
C ASP A 67 -5.90 -10.87 -17.38
N GLY A 68 -5.21 -9.80 -16.99
CA GLY A 68 -5.26 -8.48 -17.63
C GLY A 68 -6.32 -7.56 -17.05
N THR A 69 -7.09 -8.02 -16.05
CA THR A 69 -8.05 -7.19 -15.32
C THR A 69 -7.42 -6.67 -14.02
N THR A 70 -7.52 -5.37 -13.79
CA THR A 70 -7.11 -4.75 -12.54
C THR A 70 -8.34 -4.24 -11.80
N HIS A 71 -8.55 -4.70 -10.57
CA HIS A 71 -9.60 -4.22 -9.68
C HIS A 71 -9.06 -3.05 -8.87
N VAL A 72 -9.79 -1.93 -8.88
CA VAL A 72 -9.46 -0.71 -8.14
C VAL A 72 -10.59 -0.44 -7.17
N TYR A 73 -10.31 -0.61 -5.88
CA TYR A 73 -11.19 -0.21 -4.80
C TYR A 73 -10.74 1.13 -4.28
N PHE A 74 -11.65 1.99 -3.93
CA PHE A 74 -11.30 3.32 -3.45
C PHE A 74 -12.40 3.89 -2.55
N CYS A 75 -11.97 4.79 -1.71
CA CYS A 75 -12.81 5.59 -0.86
C CYS A 75 -13.39 6.76 -1.64
N GLY A 76 -14.64 7.13 -1.38
CA GLY A 76 -15.21 8.29 -2.05
C GLY A 76 -16.62 8.62 -1.64
N THR A 77 -17.08 9.77 -2.13
CA THR A 77 -18.46 10.23 -1.94
C THR A 77 -19.03 10.85 -3.21
N LYS A 78 -20.31 10.66 -3.39
CA LYS A 78 -21.09 11.30 -4.49
C LYS A 78 -21.98 12.44 -4.02
N SER A 79 -22.18 12.61 -2.73
CA SER A 79 -23.23 13.50 -2.23
C SER A 79 -22.92 14.26 -0.94
N ASN A 80 -22.04 13.75 -0.09
CA ASN A 80 -21.72 14.34 1.21
C ASN A 80 -20.25 14.14 1.55
N ILE A 81 -19.50 15.21 1.70
CA ILE A 81 -18.05 15.22 1.90
C ILE A 81 -17.55 14.52 3.17
N PHE A 82 -18.42 14.20 4.11
CA PHE A 82 -18.00 13.53 5.36
C PHE A 82 -18.62 12.15 5.52
N VAL A 83 -19.15 11.57 4.44
CA VAL A 83 -19.73 10.23 4.42
C VAL A 83 -19.16 9.46 3.24
N ASP A 84 -18.12 8.72 3.51
CA ASP A 84 -17.46 7.91 2.50
C ASP A 84 -18.06 6.51 2.41
N ASN A 85 -18.05 5.98 1.20
CA ASN A 85 -18.29 4.57 0.92
C ASN A 85 -17.08 4.02 0.14
N ILE A 86 -16.95 2.70 0.13
CA ILE A 86 -15.98 2.05 -0.74
C ILE A 86 -16.64 1.74 -2.08
N TYR A 87 -15.98 2.21 -3.13
CA TYR A 87 -16.36 1.98 -4.52
C TYR A 87 -15.36 1.05 -5.19
N HIS A 88 -15.80 0.45 -6.29
CA HIS A 88 -15.02 -0.45 -7.11
C HIS A 88 -15.20 -0.13 -8.59
N ILE A 89 -14.12 -0.21 -9.35
CA ILE A 89 -14.08 -0.27 -10.81
C ILE A 89 -13.13 -1.37 -11.26
N GLN A 90 -13.29 -1.83 -12.49
CA GLN A 90 -12.34 -2.68 -13.19
C GLN A 90 -11.66 -1.87 -14.30
N GLU A 91 -10.36 -1.97 -14.40
CA GLU A 91 -9.60 -1.59 -15.59
C GLU A 91 -9.31 -2.86 -16.39
N LEU A 92 -9.70 -2.89 -17.65
CA LEU A 92 -9.45 -4.01 -18.56
C LEU A 92 -8.13 -3.83 -19.30
N ALA A 93 -7.62 -4.90 -19.90
CA ALA A 93 -6.34 -4.91 -20.61
C ALA A 93 -6.28 -3.89 -21.78
N ASP A 94 -7.41 -3.57 -22.40
CA ASP A 94 -7.53 -2.57 -23.46
C ASP A 94 -7.57 -1.11 -22.93
N GLY A 95 -7.52 -0.93 -21.60
CA GLY A 95 -7.59 0.36 -20.91
C GLY A 95 -9.01 0.89 -20.71
N THR A 96 -10.03 0.14 -21.11
CA THR A 96 -11.43 0.49 -20.78
C THR A 96 -11.72 0.23 -19.30
N ARG A 97 -12.77 0.87 -18.79
CA ARG A 97 -13.18 0.75 -17.38
C ARG A 97 -14.63 0.42 -17.23
N SER A 98 -14.94 -0.38 -16.23
CA SER A 98 -16.34 -0.59 -15.85
C SER A 98 -16.96 0.69 -15.26
N ALA A 99 -18.29 0.69 -15.18
CA ALA A 99 -18.98 1.65 -14.33
C ALA A 99 -18.59 1.42 -12.86
N GLU A 100 -18.55 2.48 -12.06
CA GLU A 100 -18.29 2.39 -10.65
C GLU A 100 -19.49 1.81 -9.87
N LYS A 101 -19.16 0.98 -8.89
CA LYS A 101 -20.15 0.39 -7.97
C LYS A 101 -19.77 0.74 -6.53
N SER A 102 -20.75 1.08 -5.69
CA SER A 102 -20.54 1.14 -4.24
C SER A 102 -20.64 -0.27 -3.69
N VAL A 103 -19.54 -0.81 -3.16
CA VAL A 103 -19.42 -2.22 -2.74
C VAL A 103 -19.41 -2.42 -1.23
N LEU A 104 -19.09 -1.37 -0.46
CA LEU A 104 -19.16 -1.39 0.99
C LEU A 104 -19.69 -0.05 1.52
N GLN A 105 -20.72 -0.13 2.35
CA GLN A 105 -21.39 1.03 2.94
C GLN A 105 -21.61 0.77 4.45
N PRO A 106 -21.79 1.82 5.26
CA PRO A 106 -22.16 1.68 6.67
C PRO A 106 -23.38 0.76 6.88
N SER A 107 -23.30 -0.16 7.85
CA SER A 107 -24.37 -1.12 8.13
C SER A 107 -24.38 -1.71 9.54
N LEU A 108 -23.31 -1.49 10.31
CA LEU A 108 -23.17 -1.94 11.69
C LEU A 108 -23.18 -0.72 12.63
N ASP A 109 -23.49 -0.93 13.90
CA ASP A 109 -23.55 0.16 14.88
C ASP A 109 -22.20 0.90 15.00
N TRP A 110 -21.09 0.16 14.97
CA TRP A 110 -19.76 0.74 15.08
C TRP A 110 -19.24 1.38 13.78
N ASP A 111 -19.81 1.06 12.62
CA ASP A 111 -19.43 1.58 11.32
C ASP A 111 -20.51 2.46 10.67
N SER A 112 -21.44 2.97 11.45
CA SER A 112 -22.66 3.64 10.95
C SER A 112 -22.41 4.98 10.26
N ARG A 113 -21.19 5.53 10.33
CA ARG A 113 -20.85 6.83 9.71
C ARG A 113 -20.34 6.71 8.29
N HIS A 114 -19.22 6.02 8.09
CA HIS A 114 -18.54 5.86 6.79
C HIS A 114 -17.71 4.58 6.74
N ASN A 115 -17.40 4.12 5.53
CA ASN A 115 -16.38 3.11 5.27
C ASN A 115 -15.38 3.64 4.26
N CYS A 116 -14.08 3.55 4.59
CA CYS A 116 -13.01 4.17 3.82
C CYS A 116 -11.71 3.33 3.87
N ASP A 117 -10.69 3.76 3.15
CA ASP A 117 -9.34 3.19 3.11
C ASP A 117 -9.34 1.67 2.91
N PRO A 118 -9.85 1.17 1.77
CA PRO A 118 -9.89 -0.26 1.51
C PRO A 118 -8.50 -0.85 1.34
N SER A 119 -8.33 -2.11 1.79
CA SER A 119 -7.19 -2.95 1.43
C SER A 119 -7.66 -4.37 1.19
N VAL A 120 -7.53 -4.86 -0.05
CA VAL A 120 -8.10 -6.14 -0.48
C VAL A 120 -7.01 -7.17 -0.68
N ILE A 121 -7.22 -8.37 -0.14
CA ILE A 121 -6.33 -9.54 -0.31
C ILE A 121 -7.10 -10.83 -0.52
N GLU A 122 -6.45 -11.80 -1.16
CA GLU A 122 -6.90 -13.19 -1.31
C GLU A 122 -6.33 -14.06 -0.18
N GLY A 123 -7.10 -15.08 0.22
CA GLY A 123 -6.71 -16.10 1.19
C GLY A 123 -7.78 -17.18 1.31
N ASP A 124 -7.68 -17.98 2.37
CA ASP A 124 -8.68 -18.97 2.78
C ASP A 124 -9.27 -18.53 4.13
N PHE A 125 -10.33 -17.75 4.06
CA PHE A 125 -10.98 -17.20 5.25
C PHE A 125 -12.27 -17.95 5.55
N LYS A 126 -12.55 -18.20 6.83
CA LYS A 126 -13.77 -18.87 7.24
C LYS A 126 -14.49 -18.06 8.31
N MET A 127 -15.78 -17.79 8.11
CA MET A 127 -16.64 -17.10 9.07
C MET A 127 -18.00 -17.79 9.14
N ASP A 128 -18.44 -18.18 10.35
CA ASP A 128 -19.71 -18.88 10.60
C ASP A 128 -19.93 -20.12 9.73
N GLY A 129 -18.85 -20.87 9.46
CA GLY A 129 -18.89 -22.08 8.63
C GLY A 129 -18.84 -21.83 7.12
N VAL A 130 -18.90 -20.57 6.68
CA VAL A 130 -18.78 -20.19 5.26
C VAL A 130 -17.32 -19.87 4.92
N SER A 131 -16.85 -20.36 3.79
CA SER A 131 -15.51 -20.05 3.27
C SER A 131 -15.57 -18.88 2.31
N TYR A 132 -14.58 -17.99 2.43
CA TYR A 132 -14.42 -16.82 1.59
C TYR A 132 -13.00 -16.77 1.01
N LYS A 133 -12.91 -16.31 -0.23
CA LYS A 133 -11.65 -16.19 -0.96
C LYS A 133 -10.95 -14.85 -0.73
N TYR A 134 -11.71 -13.78 -0.54
CA TYR A 134 -11.18 -12.43 -0.44
C TYR A 134 -11.59 -11.77 0.87
N ALA A 135 -10.68 -10.96 1.42
CA ALA A 135 -10.92 -10.09 2.55
C ALA A 135 -10.62 -8.64 2.17
N MET A 136 -11.49 -7.72 2.55
CA MET A 136 -11.32 -6.27 2.43
C MET A 136 -11.24 -5.66 3.81
N PHE A 137 -10.08 -5.19 4.20
CA PHE A 137 -9.94 -4.36 5.40
C PHE A 137 -10.39 -2.93 5.07
N PHE A 138 -10.94 -2.26 6.07
CA PHE A 138 -11.44 -0.90 5.90
C PHE A 138 -11.39 -0.13 7.22
N LEU A 139 -11.28 1.19 7.11
CA LEU A 139 -11.43 2.13 8.21
C LEU A 139 -12.89 2.51 8.36
N SER A 140 -13.38 2.63 9.59
CA SER A 140 -14.68 3.19 9.88
C SER A 140 -14.81 3.75 11.30
N ASN A 141 -15.91 4.47 11.55
CA ASN A 141 -16.34 4.93 12.86
C ASN A 141 -17.88 5.07 12.94
N PRO A 142 -18.46 5.14 14.16
CA PRO A 142 -19.91 5.21 14.33
C PRO A 142 -20.51 6.62 14.15
N MET A 143 -19.71 7.69 14.28
CA MET A 143 -20.21 9.07 14.18
C MET A 143 -19.08 10.04 13.84
N GLU A 144 -19.48 11.25 13.39
CA GLU A 144 -18.53 12.33 13.24
C GLU A 144 -17.85 12.64 14.57
N TYR A 145 -16.53 12.93 14.50
CA TYR A 145 -15.73 13.18 15.68
C TYR A 145 -15.65 12.00 16.66
N TYR A 146 -15.70 10.78 16.15
CA TYR A 146 -15.42 9.57 16.90
C TYR A 146 -14.14 8.89 16.38
N TYR A 147 -13.59 7.96 17.16
CA TYR A 147 -12.36 7.27 16.77
C TYR A 147 -12.58 6.36 15.59
N ASN A 148 -11.62 6.35 14.68
CA ASN A 148 -11.57 5.37 13.62
C ASN A 148 -11.07 4.03 14.18
N GLU A 149 -11.62 2.96 13.65
CA GLU A 149 -11.27 1.58 13.92
C GLU A 149 -11.21 0.80 12.61
N ILE A 150 -10.59 -0.39 12.62
CA ILE A 150 -10.40 -1.20 11.41
C ILE A 150 -11.32 -2.41 11.49
N GLY A 151 -12.12 -2.59 10.44
CA GLY A 151 -12.95 -3.76 10.20
C GLY A 151 -12.46 -4.58 9.03
N VAL A 152 -13.17 -5.68 8.78
CA VAL A 152 -12.96 -6.54 7.61
C VAL A 152 -14.28 -7.04 7.04
N ALA A 153 -14.35 -7.15 5.73
CA ALA A 153 -15.48 -7.75 5.00
C ALA A 153 -14.95 -8.79 4.00
N PHE A 154 -15.79 -9.75 3.65
CA PHE A 154 -15.41 -10.92 2.86
C PHE A 154 -16.26 -11.08 1.61
N SER A 155 -15.66 -11.65 0.57
CA SER A 155 -16.33 -12.03 -0.68
C SER A 155 -15.65 -13.23 -1.34
N ASN A 156 -16.36 -13.90 -2.23
CA ASN A 156 -15.80 -14.92 -3.13
C ASN A 156 -15.58 -14.39 -4.55
N ASP A 157 -15.92 -13.12 -4.78
CA ASP A 157 -15.77 -12.45 -6.07
C ASP A 157 -15.24 -11.03 -5.87
N LEU A 158 -14.15 -10.69 -6.55
CA LEU A 158 -13.58 -9.34 -6.56
C LEU A 158 -14.53 -8.30 -7.18
N ALA A 159 -15.41 -8.71 -8.10
CA ALA A 159 -16.38 -7.84 -8.73
C ALA A 159 -17.74 -7.80 -8.02
N ALA A 160 -17.85 -8.40 -6.83
CA ALA A 160 -19.09 -8.47 -6.07
C ALA A 160 -19.72 -7.08 -5.83
N ASP A 161 -21.04 -7.03 -5.87
CA ASP A 161 -21.81 -5.81 -5.60
C ASP A 161 -21.88 -5.47 -4.11
N SER A 162 -21.58 -6.45 -3.25
CA SER A 162 -21.53 -6.30 -1.80
C SER A 162 -20.60 -7.32 -1.14
N TRP A 163 -20.07 -6.93 0.02
CA TRP A 163 -19.17 -7.74 0.83
C TRP A 163 -19.81 -8.02 2.19
N VAL A 164 -19.60 -9.24 2.72
CA VAL A 164 -20.13 -9.66 4.02
C VAL A 164 -19.19 -9.20 5.13
N LYS A 165 -19.65 -8.30 5.98
CA LYS A 165 -18.84 -7.76 7.07
C LYS A 165 -18.70 -8.74 8.23
N TYR A 166 -17.49 -8.84 8.78
CA TYR A 166 -17.30 -9.34 10.11
C TYR A 166 -17.93 -8.36 11.11
N PRO A 167 -18.72 -8.82 12.09
CA PRO A 167 -19.53 -7.92 12.92
C PRO A 167 -18.72 -7.06 13.89
N TYR A 168 -17.43 -7.37 14.10
CA TYR A 168 -16.57 -6.69 15.06
C TYR A 168 -15.37 -6.03 14.39
N GLN A 169 -14.78 -5.08 15.09
CA GLN A 169 -13.53 -4.47 14.68
C GLN A 169 -12.36 -5.48 14.84
N VAL A 170 -11.49 -5.55 13.85
CA VAL A 170 -10.25 -6.35 13.87
C VAL A 170 -9.16 -5.64 14.67
N VAL A 171 -9.06 -4.32 14.51
CA VAL A 171 -8.17 -3.48 15.31
C VAL A 171 -9.00 -2.36 15.92
N LYS A 172 -9.03 -2.33 17.25
CA LYS A 172 -9.67 -1.28 18.02
C LYS A 172 -8.65 -0.28 18.50
N LYS A 173 -9.10 0.95 18.72
CA LYS A 173 -8.32 1.89 19.48
C LYS A 173 -8.10 1.36 20.90
N THR A 174 -6.86 1.27 21.32
CA THR A 174 -6.55 1.04 22.74
C THR A 174 -6.63 2.37 23.48
N TRP A 175 -7.56 2.45 24.43
CA TRP A 175 -7.62 3.58 25.34
C TRP A 175 -6.44 3.51 26.32
N ASN A 176 -5.66 4.58 26.42
CA ASN A 176 -4.92 4.81 27.65
C ASN A 176 -5.94 5.29 28.69
N GLU A 177 -5.97 4.69 29.86
CA GLU A 177 -7.05 4.78 30.86
C GLU A 177 -7.28 6.20 31.42
N GLU A 178 -6.45 7.18 31.05
CA GLU A 178 -6.57 8.57 31.47
C GLU A 178 -6.88 9.50 30.29
N GLY A 179 -8.16 9.61 29.96
CA GLY A 179 -8.69 10.83 29.34
C GLY A 179 -8.42 11.04 27.86
N ASP A 180 -8.28 10.00 27.06
CA ASP A 180 -8.27 10.09 25.60
C ASP A 180 -9.63 10.63 25.11
N GLN A 181 -9.78 11.93 25.17
CA GLN A 181 -10.92 12.58 24.55
C GLN A 181 -10.70 12.66 23.04
N PHE A 182 -11.79 12.49 22.31
CA PHE A 182 -11.88 12.69 20.88
C PHE A 182 -11.20 14.00 20.44
N TRP A 183 -10.78 14.02 19.19
CA TRP A 183 -10.07 15.08 18.50
C TRP A 183 -10.60 16.47 18.85
N SER A 184 -9.87 17.18 19.68
CA SER A 184 -10.02 18.61 19.92
C SER A 184 -8.79 19.31 19.34
N ALA A 185 -8.79 20.63 19.29
CA ALA A 185 -7.63 21.41 18.87
C ALA A 185 -6.36 21.11 19.69
N THR A 186 -6.50 20.48 20.86
CA THR A 186 -5.41 20.13 21.79
C THR A 186 -5.14 18.62 21.85
N ASN A 187 -6.09 17.77 21.44
CA ASN A 187 -5.96 16.32 21.46
C ASN A 187 -6.09 15.76 20.03
N LYS A 188 -5.01 15.23 19.49
CA LYS A 188 -4.89 14.76 18.11
C LYS A 188 -5.21 13.26 17.94
N SER A 189 -5.87 12.65 18.91
CA SER A 189 -6.23 11.25 18.83
C SER A 189 -7.37 11.04 17.83
N TRP A 190 -7.13 10.26 16.77
CA TRP A 190 -8.13 9.92 15.76
C TRP A 190 -8.34 8.41 15.62
N GLY A 191 -7.62 7.61 16.40
CA GLY A 191 -7.79 6.15 16.46
C GLY A 191 -6.82 5.38 15.59
N VAL A 192 -7.31 4.33 14.92
CA VAL A 192 -6.55 3.47 14.03
C VAL A 192 -7.26 3.37 12.68
N GLY A 193 -6.49 3.33 11.59
CA GLY A 193 -7.09 3.26 10.26
C GLY A 193 -6.05 3.16 9.16
N GLN A 194 -6.47 3.42 7.92
CA GLN A 194 -5.59 3.36 6.75
C GLN A 194 -4.86 2.01 6.66
N PRO A 195 -5.62 0.88 6.68
CA PRO A 195 -5.03 -0.44 6.65
C PRO A 195 -4.37 -0.73 5.31
N SER A 196 -3.25 -1.47 5.34
CA SER A 196 -2.72 -2.18 4.20
C SER A 196 -2.40 -3.60 4.61
N ALA A 197 -3.01 -4.56 3.93
CA ALA A 197 -2.90 -5.98 4.23
C ALA A 197 -2.15 -6.72 3.14
N VAL A 198 -1.31 -7.67 3.53
CA VAL A 198 -0.64 -8.59 2.62
C VAL A 198 -0.70 -10.01 3.20
N SER A 199 -0.88 -11.00 2.36
CA SER A 199 -0.91 -12.40 2.77
C SER A 199 0.50 -12.93 3.01
N LEU A 200 0.72 -13.59 4.15
CA LEU A 200 2.01 -14.18 4.50
C LEU A 200 2.17 -15.63 4.00
N ASP A 201 1.07 -16.34 3.81
CA ASP A 201 1.07 -17.77 3.48
C ASP A 201 0.12 -18.15 2.34
N LYS A 202 -0.46 -17.13 1.68
CA LYS A 202 -1.52 -17.28 0.66
C LYS A 202 -2.76 -18.03 1.17
N LYS A 203 -2.97 -17.97 2.49
CA LYS A 203 -4.09 -18.58 3.21
C LYS A 203 -4.67 -17.59 4.22
N GLY A 204 -4.67 -17.95 5.52
CA GLY A 204 -5.28 -17.14 6.57
C GLY A 204 -4.34 -16.21 7.32
N LYS A 205 -3.02 -16.32 7.14
CA LYS A 205 -2.05 -15.45 7.83
C LYS A 205 -1.81 -14.16 7.08
N VAL A 206 -1.99 -13.06 7.76
CA VAL A 206 -1.98 -11.71 7.19
C VAL A 206 -1.02 -10.83 7.98
N LEU A 207 -0.16 -10.10 7.28
CA LEU A 207 0.49 -8.92 7.83
C LEU A 207 -0.42 -7.71 7.58
N LEU A 208 -0.92 -7.12 8.65
CA LEU A 208 -1.72 -5.91 8.61
C LEU A 208 -0.88 -4.74 9.09
N THR A 209 -0.61 -3.80 8.22
CA THR A 209 -0.05 -2.49 8.57
C THR A 209 -1.16 -1.47 8.65
N TYR A 210 -1.00 -0.45 9.49
CA TYR A 210 -2.02 0.57 9.68
C TYR A 210 -1.44 1.81 10.34
N THR A 211 -2.14 2.92 10.26
CA THR A 211 -1.81 4.14 10.98
C THR A 211 -2.51 4.16 12.33
N LYS A 212 -1.78 4.56 13.37
CA LYS A 212 -2.30 4.85 14.70
C LYS A 212 -2.09 6.33 15.00
N GLY A 213 -3.12 7.02 15.46
CA GLY A 213 -3.04 8.38 15.96
C GLY A 213 -3.69 8.48 17.34
N ASP A 214 -2.88 8.78 18.34
CA ASP A 214 -3.31 8.98 19.72
C ASP A 214 -2.65 10.24 20.33
N ALA A 215 -2.78 10.42 21.64
CA ALA A 215 -2.20 11.57 22.35
C ALA A 215 -0.67 11.63 22.25
N ASP A 216 0.00 10.49 22.06
CA ASP A 216 1.46 10.38 21.95
C ASP A 216 1.96 10.70 20.53
N GLY A 217 1.07 10.79 19.55
CA GLY A 217 1.40 11.13 18.17
C GLY A 217 0.78 10.20 17.13
N THR A 218 1.26 10.34 15.90
CA THR A 218 0.80 9.53 14.76
C THR A 218 1.95 8.71 14.19
N GLY A 219 1.72 7.42 13.93
CA GLY A 219 2.73 6.54 13.39
C GLY A 219 2.18 5.31 12.69
N LEU A 220 3.02 4.68 11.88
CA LEU A 220 2.71 3.39 11.27
C LEU A 220 2.97 2.25 12.25
N MET A 221 2.03 1.33 12.28
CA MET A 221 2.03 0.12 13.09
C MET A 221 1.88 -1.10 12.18
N TRP A 222 2.24 -2.28 12.71
CA TRP A 222 1.93 -3.54 12.07
C TRP A 222 1.60 -4.65 13.08
N ARG A 223 0.83 -5.64 12.62
CA ARG A 223 0.44 -6.84 13.36
C ARG A 223 0.39 -8.03 12.43
N GLU A 224 0.64 -9.21 12.94
CA GLU A 224 0.26 -10.45 12.30
C GLU A 224 -1.14 -10.87 12.75
N LEU A 225 -1.95 -11.33 11.81
CA LEU A 225 -3.28 -11.88 12.07
C LEU A 225 -3.33 -13.33 11.60
N ASP A 226 -4.08 -14.17 12.31
CA ASP A 226 -4.55 -15.44 11.77
C ASP A 226 -6.07 -15.36 11.61
N MET A 227 -6.51 -15.31 10.37
CA MET A 227 -7.89 -15.14 9.92
C MET A 227 -8.44 -16.41 9.26
N SER A 228 -7.75 -17.53 9.40
CA SER A 228 -8.19 -18.82 8.84
C SER A 228 -9.56 -19.26 9.41
N ASP A 229 -9.87 -18.85 10.64
CA ASP A 229 -11.18 -18.98 11.26
C ASP A 229 -11.54 -17.71 12.05
N MET A 230 -12.45 -16.91 11.51
CA MET A 230 -12.86 -15.64 12.11
C MET A 230 -13.60 -15.80 13.44
N ASN A 231 -14.14 -16.97 13.74
CA ASN A 231 -14.71 -17.26 15.06
C ASN A 231 -13.62 -17.44 16.13
N ASN A 232 -12.39 -17.69 15.69
CA ASN A 232 -11.19 -17.82 16.51
C ASN A 232 -10.07 -16.87 16.02
N LEU A 233 -10.45 -15.68 15.57
CA LEU A 233 -9.51 -14.66 15.08
C LEU A 233 -8.37 -14.42 16.06
N VAL A 234 -7.13 -14.55 15.59
CA VAL A 234 -5.95 -14.20 16.37
C VAL A 234 -5.40 -12.87 15.86
N VAL A 235 -5.27 -11.91 16.79
CA VAL A 235 -4.67 -10.60 16.53
C VAL A 235 -3.37 -10.51 17.34
N GLY A 236 -2.24 -10.54 16.65
CA GLY A 236 -0.92 -10.45 17.28
C GLY A 236 -0.65 -9.08 17.91
N PRO A 237 0.47 -8.92 18.62
CA PRO A 237 0.85 -7.67 19.26
C PRO A 237 1.02 -6.55 18.22
N ALA A 238 0.78 -5.30 18.65
CA ALA A 238 1.08 -4.13 17.84
C ALA A 238 2.59 -3.82 17.91
N ASN A 239 3.19 -3.65 16.76
CA ASN A 239 4.59 -3.28 16.62
C ASN A 239 4.69 -1.92 15.92
N PHE A 240 5.61 -1.08 16.37
CA PHE A 240 5.95 0.14 15.65
C PHE A 240 6.75 -0.20 14.40
N MET A 241 6.47 0.53 13.33
CA MET A 241 7.24 0.40 12.10
C MET A 241 8.60 1.08 12.23
N VAL A 242 9.65 0.44 11.72
CA VAL A 242 10.98 1.06 11.59
C VAL A 242 10.87 2.24 10.63
N SER A 243 11.28 3.43 11.06
CA SER A 243 11.27 4.67 10.26
C SER A 243 12.63 5.06 9.68
N ASN A 244 13.68 4.33 10.03
CA ASN A 244 15.05 4.62 9.58
C ASN A 244 15.15 4.59 8.03
N GLY A 245 15.63 5.67 7.45
CA GLY A 245 15.77 5.83 5.99
C GLY A 245 14.65 6.59 5.29
N TRP A 246 13.55 6.92 5.98
CA TRP A 246 12.52 7.80 5.45
C TRP A 246 13.02 9.23 5.27
N LEU A 247 12.39 9.97 4.37
CA LEU A 247 12.65 11.40 4.26
C LEU A 247 12.09 12.11 5.49
N GLN A 248 12.96 12.86 6.17
CA GLN A 248 12.60 13.72 7.29
C GLN A 248 12.83 15.17 6.89
N LYS A 249 12.06 16.09 7.45
CA LYS A 249 12.22 17.52 7.20
C LYS A 249 13.51 18.04 7.81
N ASP A 250 13.81 17.61 9.01
CA ASP A 250 15.03 17.90 9.76
C ASP A 250 15.25 16.84 10.85
N GLU A 251 16.42 16.84 11.49
CA GLU A 251 16.80 15.86 12.52
C GLU A 251 15.94 15.93 13.80
N LYS A 252 15.19 16.99 13.99
CA LYS A 252 14.37 17.23 15.18
C LYS A 252 12.90 16.95 14.94
N THR A 253 12.48 16.87 13.70
CA THR A 253 11.09 16.62 13.34
C THR A 253 10.82 15.15 13.46
N GLN A 254 9.93 14.79 14.39
CA GLN A 254 9.44 13.41 14.49
C GLN A 254 8.84 12.99 13.16
N ASP A 255 9.28 11.85 12.64
CA ASP A 255 8.78 11.33 11.39
C ASP A 255 7.45 10.63 11.63
N TYR A 256 6.43 11.10 10.93
CA TYR A 256 5.12 10.50 10.93
C TYR A 256 4.97 9.59 9.71
N GLY A 257 4.60 8.34 9.90
CA GLY A 257 4.13 7.49 8.81
C GLY A 257 2.61 7.42 8.85
N THR A 258 1.95 7.76 7.75
CA THR A 258 0.50 7.59 7.59
C THR A 258 0.16 7.15 6.17
N ASN A 259 -1.03 6.60 5.94
CA ASN A 259 -1.54 6.31 4.60
C ASN A 259 -0.56 5.53 3.70
N ALA A 260 0.19 4.60 4.27
CA ALA A 260 1.14 3.82 3.51
C ALA A 260 0.51 2.53 3.00
N ASP A 261 0.81 2.16 1.77
CA ASP A 261 0.45 0.86 1.20
C ASP A 261 1.71 0.01 0.98
N PHE A 262 1.54 -1.32 1.11
CA PHE A 262 2.63 -2.28 1.13
C PHE A 262 2.41 -3.42 0.14
N ALA A 263 3.51 -3.94 -0.37
CA ALA A 263 3.56 -5.16 -1.15
C ALA A 263 4.75 -6.02 -0.74
N LEU A 264 4.65 -7.35 -0.92
CA LEU A 264 5.74 -8.28 -0.64
C LEU A 264 6.29 -8.90 -1.93
N ASN A 265 7.59 -9.08 -1.96
CA ASN A 265 8.25 -10.07 -2.82
C ASN A 265 8.99 -11.04 -1.90
N LEU A 266 8.35 -12.17 -1.61
CA LEU A 266 8.88 -13.15 -0.66
C LEU A 266 10.08 -13.92 -1.23
N GLU A 267 10.15 -14.08 -2.56
CA GLU A 267 11.25 -14.80 -3.22
C GLU A 267 12.58 -14.05 -3.09
N GLU A 268 12.53 -12.72 -3.14
CA GLU A 268 13.70 -11.86 -3.02
C GLU A 268 13.86 -11.23 -1.63
N ASP A 269 13.05 -11.65 -0.65
CA ASP A 269 13.05 -11.07 0.70
C ASP A 269 12.85 -9.54 0.68
N ARG A 270 11.77 -9.05 0.05
CA ARG A 270 11.48 -7.62 -0.06
C ARG A 270 10.10 -7.27 0.49
N ILE A 271 10.06 -6.16 1.21
CA ILE A 271 8.84 -5.41 1.47
C ILE A 271 8.97 -4.03 0.82
N ILE A 272 7.98 -3.67 0.03
CA ILE A 272 7.89 -2.40 -0.70
C ILE A 272 6.82 -1.56 -0.05
N MET A 273 7.04 -0.27 0.07
CA MET A 273 6.11 0.68 0.64
C MET A 273 5.98 1.89 -0.28
N VAL A 274 4.77 2.41 -0.41
CA VAL A 274 4.52 3.77 -0.88
C VAL A 274 3.83 4.55 0.23
N ARG A 275 4.31 5.76 0.52
CA ARG A 275 3.75 6.61 1.59
C ARG A 275 3.79 8.09 1.25
N PRO A 276 2.91 8.92 1.83
CA PRO A 276 3.07 10.37 1.86
C PRO A 276 4.32 10.76 2.65
N ILE A 277 4.97 11.83 2.23
CA ILE A 277 6.12 12.41 2.95
C ILE A 277 5.61 13.39 4.00
N HIS A 278 6.11 13.27 5.21
CA HIS A 278 5.82 14.14 6.33
C HIS A 278 7.07 14.91 6.81
N PRO A 279 6.89 16.06 7.46
CA PRO A 279 5.64 16.78 7.64
C PRO A 279 5.08 17.27 6.32
N HIS A 280 3.77 17.43 6.26
CA HIS A 280 3.13 18.03 5.10
C HIS A 280 3.57 19.50 4.93
N ASP A 281 3.33 20.04 3.73
CA ASP A 281 3.58 21.44 3.48
C ASP A 281 2.75 22.32 4.45
N SER A 282 3.32 23.47 4.83
CA SER A 282 2.64 24.42 5.70
C SER A 282 1.46 25.15 5.03
N GLU A 283 1.40 25.10 3.69
CA GLU A 283 0.28 25.67 2.95
C GLU A 283 -0.98 24.82 3.11
N TYR A 284 -2.10 25.50 3.25
CA TYR A 284 -3.40 24.86 3.31
C TYR A 284 -3.76 24.20 1.96
N PRO A 285 -4.31 22.99 1.93
CA PRO A 285 -4.65 22.14 3.08
C PRO A 285 -3.44 21.37 3.63
N SER A 286 -3.03 21.75 4.85
CA SER A 286 -1.81 21.22 5.50
C SER A 286 -1.90 19.74 5.90
N PHE A 287 -3.07 19.10 5.77
CA PHE A 287 -3.28 17.69 6.04
C PHE A 287 -3.20 16.80 4.78
N ILE A 288 -2.97 17.41 3.60
CA ILE A 288 -2.81 16.69 2.32
C ILE A 288 -1.35 16.79 1.87
N ALA A 289 -0.70 15.65 1.68
CA ALA A 289 0.68 15.62 1.24
C ALA A 289 0.86 16.16 -0.19
N SER A 290 2.01 16.77 -0.45
CA SER A 290 2.42 17.19 -1.79
C SER A 290 3.30 16.15 -2.49
N LYS A 291 3.88 15.22 -1.71
CA LYS A 291 4.90 14.29 -2.17
C LYS A 291 4.65 12.90 -1.62
N LEU A 292 5.02 11.92 -2.44
CA LEU A 292 5.06 10.51 -2.08
C LEU A 292 6.49 10.00 -2.19
N GLU A 293 6.84 8.97 -1.44
CA GLU A 293 8.05 8.20 -1.68
C GLU A 293 7.75 6.71 -1.77
N VAL A 294 8.49 6.06 -2.68
CA VAL A 294 8.48 4.61 -2.87
C VAL A 294 9.78 4.07 -2.29
N LEU A 295 9.66 3.11 -1.39
CA LEU A 295 10.78 2.57 -0.64
C LEU A 295 10.72 1.05 -0.60
N TRP A 296 11.86 0.44 -0.26
CA TRP A 296 11.92 -0.99 0.04
C TRP A 296 12.93 -1.29 1.15
N MET A 297 12.79 -2.45 1.77
CA MET A 297 13.80 -3.04 2.66
C MET A 297 13.70 -4.57 2.65
N PRO A 298 14.71 -5.31 3.19
CA PRO A 298 14.57 -6.74 3.39
C PRO A 298 13.40 -7.05 4.33
N PHE A 299 12.48 -7.93 3.90
CA PHE A 299 11.30 -8.29 4.67
C PHE A 299 11.68 -8.99 5.99
N SER A 300 12.70 -9.83 5.96
CA SER A 300 13.25 -10.49 7.15
C SER A 300 13.70 -9.49 8.23
N ARG A 301 14.28 -8.34 7.83
CA ARG A 301 14.67 -7.28 8.75
C ARG A 301 13.48 -6.48 9.26
N PHE A 302 12.51 -6.23 8.39
CA PHE A 302 11.24 -5.60 8.79
C PHE A 302 10.56 -6.38 9.93
N MET A 303 10.43 -7.69 9.78
CA MET A 303 9.81 -8.57 10.77
C MET A 303 10.58 -8.62 12.10
N GLN A 304 11.87 -8.33 12.10
CA GLN A 304 12.70 -8.21 13.29
C GLN A 304 12.59 -6.83 13.97
N GLY A 305 11.89 -5.87 13.37
CA GLY A 305 11.85 -4.49 13.85
C GLY A 305 13.17 -3.75 13.64
N GLU A 306 13.97 -4.18 12.67
CA GLU A 306 15.32 -3.68 12.40
C GLU A 306 15.47 -3.25 10.94
N GLY A 307 16.60 -2.61 10.65
CA GLY A 307 16.98 -2.29 9.28
C GLY A 307 16.76 -0.84 8.89
N LYS A 308 16.82 -0.60 7.59
CA LYS A 308 16.73 0.73 7.00
C LYS A 308 16.01 0.65 5.66
N TRP A 309 15.06 1.52 5.47
CA TRP A 309 14.40 1.72 4.18
C TRP A 309 15.33 2.35 3.17
N THR A 310 15.28 1.86 1.95
CA THR A 310 15.97 2.43 0.79
C THR A 310 14.95 3.13 -0.08
N VAL A 311 15.14 4.42 -0.29
CA VAL A 311 14.27 5.20 -1.18
C VAL A 311 14.61 4.87 -2.63
N MET A 312 13.60 4.47 -3.38
CA MET A 312 13.69 4.26 -4.83
C MET A 312 13.42 5.58 -5.56
N TYR A 313 12.27 6.19 -5.28
CA TYR A 313 11.85 7.42 -5.95
C TYR A 313 10.94 8.27 -5.07
N ARG A 314 10.93 9.56 -5.34
CA ARG A 314 9.98 10.53 -4.78
C ARG A 314 9.15 11.12 -5.88
N ILE A 315 7.84 10.93 -5.79
CA ILE A 315 6.85 11.48 -6.74
C ILE A 315 6.45 12.86 -6.22
N GLU A 316 6.70 13.88 -7.01
CA GLU A 316 6.47 15.28 -6.65
C GLU A 316 5.66 16.03 -7.73
N GLY A 317 5.25 17.24 -7.43
CA GLY A 317 4.50 18.08 -8.38
C GLY A 317 5.20 18.34 -9.72
N LYS A 318 6.55 18.38 -9.72
CA LYS A 318 7.34 18.49 -10.97
C LYS A 318 7.17 17.28 -11.90
N ASP A 319 6.88 16.12 -11.33
CA ASP A 319 6.73 14.86 -12.05
C ASP A 319 5.29 14.65 -12.52
N THR A 320 4.32 15.12 -11.74
CA THR A 320 2.90 14.83 -11.94
C THR A 320 2.12 16.00 -12.55
N GLY A 321 2.62 17.23 -12.38
CA GLY A 321 1.88 18.46 -12.72
C GLY A 321 0.84 18.85 -11.68
N PHE A 322 0.72 18.11 -10.55
CA PHE A 322 -0.23 18.39 -9.48
C PHE A 322 0.49 18.83 -8.20
N PRO A 323 0.01 19.87 -7.52
CA PRO A 323 0.65 20.38 -6.30
C PRO A 323 0.50 19.46 -5.10
N ARG A 324 -0.50 18.56 -5.11
CA ARG A 324 -0.77 17.61 -4.04
C ARG A 324 -0.85 16.20 -4.60
N ASN A 325 -0.04 15.30 -4.02
CA ASN A 325 0.04 13.89 -4.37
C ASN A 325 0.00 13.11 -3.04
N HIS A 326 -1.04 12.31 -2.85
CA HIS A 326 -1.32 11.70 -1.55
C HIS A 326 -2.05 10.36 -1.69
N ASN A 327 -2.26 9.64 -0.58
CA ASN A 327 -3.05 8.42 -0.49
C ASN A 327 -2.79 7.45 -1.65
N ALA A 328 -1.60 6.85 -1.64
CA ALA A 328 -1.16 5.99 -2.73
C ALA A 328 -1.38 4.51 -2.41
N GLY A 329 -1.53 3.72 -3.47
CA GLY A 329 -1.59 2.26 -3.47
C GLY A 329 -0.65 1.65 -4.51
N LEU A 330 -0.10 0.50 -4.22
CA LEU A 330 0.73 -0.28 -5.12
C LEU A 330 -0.15 -1.24 -5.95
N LYS A 331 0.13 -1.36 -7.25
CA LYS A 331 -0.43 -2.45 -8.04
C LYS A 331 0.25 -3.74 -7.63
N ARG A 332 -0.52 -4.71 -7.13
CA ARG A 332 -0.04 -5.99 -6.59
C ARG A 332 -1.00 -7.11 -6.95
N ASP A 333 -0.56 -8.35 -6.86
CA ASP A 333 -1.43 -9.50 -7.06
C ASP A 333 -2.52 -9.58 -5.98
N SER A 334 -3.41 -10.54 -6.09
CA SER A 334 -4.51 -10.71 -5.13
C SER A 334 -4.05 -11.05 -3.71
N PHE A 335 -2.83 -11.56 -3.53
CA PHE A 335 -2.25 -11.83 -2.20
C PHE A 335 -1.52 -10.62 -1.60
N GLY A 336 -1.45 -9.50 -2.30
CA GLY A 336 -0.68 -8.33 -1.91
C GLY A 336 0.80 -8.45 -2.25
N HIS A 337 1.17 -9.35 -3.17
CA HIS A 337 2.55 -9.56 -3.59
C HIS A 337 2.84 -8.84 -4.91
N ILE A 338 4.12 -8.60 -5.17
CA ILE A 338 4.60 -7.94 -6.37
C ILE A 338 5.83 -8.68 -6.91
N GLU A 339 5.77 -9.10 -8.17
CA GLU A 339 6.88 -9.76 -8.84
C GLU A 339 7.96 -8.74 -9.23
N ASN A 340 7.58 -7.71 -9.95
CA ASN A 340 8.50 -6.67 -10.46
C ASN A 340 8.63 -5.51 -9.46
N TRP A 341 9.15 -5.80 -8.27
CA TRP A 341 9.23 -4.83 -7.18
C TRP A 341 10.11 -3.62 -7.47
N GLU A 342 11.07 -3.71 -8.39
CA GLU A 342 11.97 -2.61 -8.77
C GLU A 342 11.29 -1.57 -9.66
N THR A 343 10.20 -1.93 -10.33
CA THR A 343 9.45 -1.06 -11.24
C THR A 343 7.94 -1.09 -10.95
N PRO A 344 7.51 -0.83 -9.70
CA PRO A 344 6.11 -0.92 -9.35
C PRO A 344 5.25 0.11 -10.08
N THR A 345 4.00 -0.25 -10.37
CA THR A 345 2.97 0.72 -10.72
C THR A 345 2.36 1.29 -9.44
N VAL A 346 2.38 2.60 -9.32
CA VAL A 346 1.82 3.35 -8.20
C VAL A 346 0.53 4.04 -8.62
N TYR A 347 -0.56 3.78 -7.93
CA TYR A 347 -1.80 4.55 -8.00
C TYR A 347 -1.78 5.58 -6.89
N PHE A 348 -2.23 6.78 -7.15
CA PHE A 348 -2.18 7.85 -6.16
C PHE A 348 -3.29 8.87 -6.40
N THR A 349 -3.61 9.56 -5.34
CA THR A 349 -4.62 10.61 -5.35
C THR A 349 -3.96 11.95 -5.62
N VAL A 350 -4.61 12.78 -6.42
CA VAL A 350 -4.21 14.16 -6.67
C VAL A 350 -5.35 15.10 -6.31
N SER A 351 -5.00 16.27 -5.79
CA SER A 351 -5.95 17.36 -5.64
C SER A 351 -5.80 18.31 -6.83
N LYS A 352 -6.92 18.71 -7.40
CA LYS A 352 -6.95 19.71 -8.48
C LYS A 352 -6.58 21.07 -7.92
N THR A 353 -6.00 21.91 -8.78
CA THR A 353 -5.79 23.32 -8.49
C THR A 353 -6.81 24.21 -9.22
N ALA A 354 -7.06 25.40 -8.72
CA ALA A 354 -7.62 26.45 -9.55
C ALA A 354 -6.71 26.65 -10.80
N PRO A 355 -7.23 26.87 -12.03
CA PRO A 355 -8.60 27.22 -12.34
C PRO A 355 -9.54 26.03 -12.63
N ASP A 356 -9.09 24.79 -12.51
CA ASP A 356 -9.90 23.61 -12.85
C ASP A 356 -11.04 23.36 -11.86
N VAL A 357 -11.11 24.17 -10.82
CA VAL A 357 -12.11 24.11 -9.75
C VAL A 357 -12.70 25.48 -9.52
N ALA A 358 -14.00 25.51 -9.26
CA ALA A 358 -14.67 26.76 -8.97
C ALA A 358 -14.05 27.48 -7.76
N PRO A 359 -13.95 28.82 -7.77
CA PRO A 359 -13.25 29.61 -6.75
C PRO A 359 -13.73 29.36 -5.32
N GLU A 360 -14.96 28.95 -5.12
CA GLU A 360 -15.56 28.61 -3.83
C GLU A 360 -14.93 27.40 -3.13
N TYR A 361 -14.13 26.60 -3.83
CA TYR A 361 -13.42 25.44 -3.27
C TYR A 361 -12.01 25.75 -2.78
N GLY A 362 -11.64 27.00 -2.83
CA GLY A 362 -10.33 27.45 -2.44
C GLY A 362 -9.21 27.05 -3.41
N LYS A 363 -8.02 27.55 -3.12
CA LYS A 363 -6.84 27.50 -3.99
C LYS A 363 -6.36 26.09 -4.36
N HIS A 364 -6.67 25.09 -3.55
CA HIS A 364 -6.19 23.72 -3.70
C HIS A 364 -7.28 22.67 -3.91
N ALA A 365 -8.52 23.09 -4.10
CA ALA A 365 -9.65 22.18 -4.35
C ALA A 365 -9.71 21.02 -3.35
N GLU A 366 -9.79 21.33 -2.09
CA GLU A 366 -9.65 20.43 -0.95
C GLU A 366 -10.48 19.14 -1.05
N TRP A 367 -11.62 19.18 -1.70
CA TRP A 367 -12.54 18.04 -1.79
C TRP A 367 -12.86 17.67 -3.25
N THR A 368 -11.85 17.69 -4.12
CA THR A 368 -11.99 17.32 -5.53
C THR A 368 -10.86 16.38 -5.98
N TYR A 369 -10.71 15.29 -5.25
CA TYR A 369 -9.64 14.33 -5.49
C TYR A 369 -9.96 13.41 -6.67
N ASN A 370 -8.91 13.10 -7.44
CA ASN A 370 -8.97 12.10 -8.50
C ASN A 370 -7.80 11.12 -8.34
N ILE A 371 -8.01 9.90 -8.84
CA ILE A 371 -7.01 8.85 -8.84
C ILE A 371 -6.27 8.85 -10.17
N TYR A 372 -4.94 8.82 -10.09
CA TYR A 372 -4.00 8.67 -11.20
C TYR A 372 -3.09 7.48 -10.94
N LYS A 373 -2.38 7.03 -11.98
CA LYS A 373 -1.34 6.00 -11.87
C LYS A 373 -0.11 6.36 -12.68
N THR A 374 1.04 5.84 -12.26
CA THR A 374 2.32 5.93 -12.95
C THR A 374 3.15 4.67 -12.72
N ASP A 375 4.02 4.36 -13.66
CA ASP A 375 4.96 3.25 -13.53
C ASP A 375 6.34 3.80 -13.15
N LEU A 376 6.97 3.24 -12.13
CA LEU A 376 8.37 3.45 -11.87
C LEU A 376 9.18 2.82 -13.01
N LYS A 377 10.24 3.52 -13.43
CA LYS A 377 11.21 3.05 -14.41
C LYS A 377 12.58 3.03 -13.78
N ARG A 378 13.35 2.02 -14.12
CA ARG A 378 14.70 1.81 -13.66
C ARG A 378 15.64 1.75 -14.84
N GLU A 379 16.64 2.61 -14.86
CA GLU A 379 17.60 2.72 -15.96
C GLU A 379 19.02 2.85 -15.42
N TYR A 380 20.00 2.25 -16.13
CA TYR A 380 21.41 2.50 -15.86
C TYR A 380 21.92 3.59 -16.82
N VAL A 381 22.40 4.68 -16.25
CA VAL A 381 23.05 5.74 -17.01
C VAL A 381 24.55 5.49 -16.98
N TYR A 382 25.16 5.32 -18.16
CA TYR A 382 26.58 5.01 -18.31
C TYR A 382 27.37 6.29 -18.58
N PHE A 383 28.47 6.43 -17.88
CA PHE A 383 29.40 7.55 -18.05
C PHE A 383 30.75 7.05 -18.55
N ASN A 384 31.33 7.75 -19.52
CA ASN A 384 32.71 7.49 -19.90
C ASN A 384 33.62 7.99 -18.77
N LYS A 385 34.53 7.16 -18.27
CA LYS A 385 35.58 7.64 -17.39
C LYS A 385 36.37 8.72 -18.16
N LYS A 386 36.51 9.90 -17.54
CA LYS A 386 37.35 10.99 -18.08
C LYS A 386 38.81 10.64 -17.93
#